data_65507acfcc70b600f6008ef64d934758
#
_entry.id   65507acfcc70b600f6008ef64d934758
#
_cell.length_a   1.000
_cell.length_b   1.000
_cell.length_c   1.000
_cell.angle_alpha   90.00
_cell.angle_beta   90.00
_cell.angle_gamma   90.00
#
_symmetry.space_group_name_H-M   'P 1'
#
loop_
_entity.id
_entity.type
_entity.pdbx_description
1 polymer ?
#
loop_
_entity_poly.entity_id
_entity_poly.type
_entity_poly.pdbx_seq_one_letter_code
_entity_poly.pdbx_strand_id
1 'polypeptide(L)'
;MEDQFQAQQGSSIGGGDPSINLRQYWHVILERRWLIVATWSICIIAGVLYAFQATPMFRAIARLQIDPENQGVLNLNSLALGNQDQNYLTTQYRNLESRSLMLEVMSRLKLDTDDERYAKAIDKVTTVTKDIKIVPIRLSRLVEVQVTHPKGEQAQRIADTLLSVFLERNLDDKKQKALQGFKILEQEAKGKEVELAELQ
;
A
#
# COMPACT_ATOMS: atom_id res chain seq x y z
N MET A 1 -42.66 3.23 -90.99
CA MET A 1 -41.27 2.75 -90.97
C MET A 1 -40.55 3.72 -90.12
N GLU A 2 -40.46 3.34 -88.85
CA GLU A 2 -39.24 2.91 -88.27
C GLU A 2 -38.42 4.13 -87.81
N ASP A 3 -37.92 4.32 -86.66
CA ASP A 3 -37.64 3.40 -85.56
C ASP A 3 -37.55 4.17 -84.27
N GLN A 4 -37.93 3.49 -83.27
CA GLN A 4 -37.79 3.84 -81.87
C GLN A 4 -36.32 3.79 -81.47
N PHE A 5 -35.81 4.83 -80.94
CA PHE A 5 -34.66 4.70 -80.03
C PHE A 5 -34.97 5.38 -78.69
N GLN A 6 -35.33 4.57 -77.77
CA GLN A 6 -35.41 4.95 -76.34
C GLN A 6 -34.02 5.19 -75.83
N ALA A 7 -33.73 6.41 -75.46
CA ALA A 7 -32.57 6.73 -74.62
C ALA A 7 -32.87 6.38 -73.16
N GLN A 8 -32.17 5.39 -72.70
CA GLN A 8 -32.17 4.89 -71.38
C GLN A 8 -31.64 5.96 -70.43
N GLN A 9 -32.50 6.45 -69.54
CA GLN A 9 -32.14 7.36 -68.51
C GLN A 9 -31.29 6.61 -67.48
N GLY A 10 -30.03 6.95 -67.45
CA GLY A 10 -29.11 6.52 -66.38
C GLY A 10 -29.58 7.04 -65.04
N SER A 11 -29.92 6.13 -64.13
CA SER A 11 -30.15 6.42 -62.76
C SER A 11 -28.84 6.88 -62.14
N SER A 12 -28.70 8.15 -61.83
CA SER A 12 -27.68 8.70 -61.00
C SER A 12 -27.89 8.16 -59.59
N ILE A 13 -27.04 7.24 -59.18
CA ILE A 13 -26.87 6.87 -57.78
C ILE A 13 -26.30 8.10 -57.09
N GLY A 14 -27.19 8.89 -56.52
CA GLY A 14 -26.84 9.98 -55.63
C GLY A 14 -26.19 9.38 -54.38
N GLY A 15 -24.87 9.48 -54.33
CA GLY A 15 -24.13 9.30 -53.09
C GLY A 15 -24.59 10.36 -52.08
N GLY A 16 -25.58 10.02 -51.28
CA GLY A 16 -25.96 10.84 -50.15
C GLY A 16 -24.82 10.76 -49.13
N ASP A 17 -24.06 11.86 -48.99
CA ASP A 17 -23.26 12.08 -47.82
C ASP A 17 -24.11 11.77 -46.58
N PRO A 18 -23.61 11.00 -45.62
CA PRO A 18 -24.31 10.79 -44.35
C PRO A 18 -24.18 12.09 -43.53
N SER A 19 -24.85 13.16 -44.02
CA SER A 19 -25.07 14.33 -43.20
C SER A 19 -25.90 13.87 -42.02
N ILE A 20 -25.24 13.70 -40.88
CA ILE A 20 -25.88 13.33 -39.62
C ILE A 20 -26.90 14.41 -39.31
N ASN A 21 -28.15 14.15 -39.66
CA ASN A 21 -29.28 15.06 -39.41
C ASN A 21 -29.56 15.08 -37.90
N LEU A 22 -28.77 15.88 -37.15
CA LEU A 22 -28.94 16.11 -35.71
C LEU A 22 -30.41 16.45 -35.35
N ARG A 23 -31.15 17.07 -36.24
CA ARG A 23 -32.56 17.39 -36.05
C ARG A 23 -33.46 16.14 -36.05
N GLN A 24 -33.10 15.11 -36.79
CA GLN A 24 -33.84 13.86 -36.84
C GLN A 24 -33.59 13.03 -35.58
N TYR A 25 -32.35 13.02 -35.07
CA TYR A 25 -32.02 12.39 -33.78
C TYR A 25 -32.72 13.06 -32.61
N TRP A 26 -32.81 14.40 -32.65
CA TRP A 26 -33.53 15.16 -31.63
C TRP A 26 -35.01 14.79 -31.55
N HIS A 27 -35.65 14.60 -32.71
CA HIS A 27 -37.06 14.21 -32.76
C HIS A 27 -37.32 12.80 -32.22
N VAL A 28 -36.44 11.85 -32.54
CA VAL A 28 -36.50 10.47 -32.02
C VAL A 28 -36.28 10.43 -30.50
N ILE A 29 -35.38 11.25 -29.98
CA ILE A 29 -35.15 11.38 -28.53
C ILE A 29 -36.40 11.91 -27.82
N LEU A 30 -37.03 12.92 -28.36
CA LEU A 30 -38.25 13.50 -27.77
C LEU A 30 -39.47 12.54 -27.87
N GLU A 31 -39.56 11.76 -28.91
CA GLU A 31 -40.64 10.78 -29.10
C GLU A 31 -40.51 9.61 -28.14
N ARG A 32 -39.27 9.18 -27.81
CA ARG A 32 -39.00 8.06 -26.91
C ARG A 32 -38.48 8.48 -25.53
N ARG A 33 -38.76 9.74 -25.14
CA ARG A 33 -38.30 10.29 -23.85
C ARG A 33 -38.58 9.40 -22.63
N TRP A 34 -39.74 8.74 -22.60
CA TRP A 34 -40.12 7.85 -21.54
C TRP A 34 -39.21 6.63 -21.40
N LEU A 35 -38.74 6.04 -22.50
CA LEU A 35 -37.79 4.93 -22.49
C LEU A 35 -36.42 5.39 -21.99
N ILE A 36 -35.98 6.57 -22.43
CA ILE A 36 -34.69 7.15 -21.99
C ILE A 36 -34.72 7.42 -20.49
N VAL A 37 -35.79 8.05 -20.00
CA VAL A 37 -35.99 8.36 -18.58
C VAL A 37 -36.07 7.07 -17.75
N ALA A 38 -36.79 6.05 -18.23
CA ALA A 38 -36.90 4.77 -17.55
C ALA A 38 -35.53 4.06 -17.43
N THR A 39 -34.77 4.00 -18.54
CA THR A 39 -33.44 3.40 -18.55
C THR A 39 -32.49 4.15 -17.61
N TRP A 40 -32.52 5.47 -17.63
CA TRP A 40 -31.69 6.32 -16.77
C TRP A 40 -32.06 6.15 -15.30
N SER A 41 -33.35 6.06 -14.99
CA SER A 41 -33.85 5.80 -13.65
C SER A 41 -33.38 4.44 -13.10
N ILE A 42 -33.43 3.39 -13.94
CA ILE A 42 -32.95 2.06 -13.57
C ILE A 42 -31.45 2.07 -13.28
N CYS A 43 -30.65 2.73 -14.14
CA CYS A 43 -29.21 2.87 -13.93
C CYS A 43 -28.87 3.63 -12.64
N ILE A 44 -29.61 4.70 -12.32
CA ILE A 44 -29.42 5.45 -11.08
C ILE A 44 -29.75 4.58 -9.89
N ILE A 45 -30.90 3.89 -9.88
CA ILE A 45 -31.32 3.02 -8.79
C ILE A 45 -30.30 1.90 -8.59
N ALA A 46 -29.82 1.25 -9.66
CA ALA A 46 -28.79 0.23 -9.58
C ALA A 46 -27.46 0.78 -9.02
N GLY A 47 -27.06 1.98 -9.44
CA GLY A 47 -25.88 2.66 -8.94
C GLY A 47 -25.97 3.00 -7.45
N VAL A 48 -27.13 3.50 -7.01
CA VAL A 48 -27.39 3.83 -5.61
C VAL A 48 -27.38 2.55 -4.75
N LEU A 49 -28.05 1.49 -5.21
CA LEU A 49 -28.04 0.20 -4.49
C LEU A 49 -26.62 -0.36 -4.38
N TYR A 50 -25.83 -0.28 -5.44
CA TYR A 50 -24.43 -0.70 -5.42
C TYR A 50 -23.59 0.15 -4.44
N ALA A 51 -23.79 1.46 -4.43
CA ALA A 51 -23.09 2.36 -3.51
C ALA A 51 -23.40 2.08 -2.04
N PHE A 52 -24.64 1.73 -1.72
CA PHE A 52 -25.03 1.35 -0.35
C PHE A 52 -24.47 -0.01 0.08
N GLN A 53 -24.18 -0.91 -0.85
CA GLN A 53 -23.55 -2.20 -0.53
C GLN A 53 -22.03 -2.12 -0.45
N ALA A 54 -21.42 -1.08 -0.99
CA ALA A 54 -19.98 -0.89 -0.92
C ALA A 54 -19.55 -0.61 0.52
N THR A 55 -18.69 -1.46 1.08
CA THR A 55 -18.12 -1.26 2.42
C THR A 55 -17.16 -0.07 2.39
N PRO A 56 -17.36 0.96 3.22
CA PRO A 56 -16.40 2.05 3.31
C PRO A 56 -15.06 1.53 3.83
N MET A 57 -13.95 1.96 3.22
CA MET A 57 -12.61 1.60 3.63
C MET A 57 -11.91 2.84 4.17
N PHE A 58 -11.46 2.77 5.42
CA PHE A 58 -10.71 3.82 6.08
C PHE A 58 -9.23 3.52 6.04
N ARG A 59 -8.41 4.56 5.90
CA ARG A 59 -6.96 4.43 5.89
C ARG A 59 -6.38 5.24 7.03
N ALA A 60 -5.70 4.56 7.95
CA ALA A 60 -4.85 5.18 8.95
C ALA A 60 -3.42 5.30 8.40
N ILE A 61 -2.77 6.44 8.65
CA ILE A 61 -1.39 6.70 8.23
C ILE A 61 -0.60 7.06 9.48
N ALA A 62 0.42 6.26 9.77
CA ALA A 62 1.37 6.57 10.83
C ALA A 62 2.77 6.76 10.21
N ARG A 63 3.56 7.70 10.75
CA ARG A 63 4.91 8.01 10.25
C ARG A 63 5.93 7.64 11.29
N LEU A 64 6.99 7.00 10.83
CA LEU A 64 8.12 6.61 11.66
C LEU A 64 9.40 7.15 11.03
N GLN A 65 10.28 7.74 11.85
CA GLN A 65 11.64 8.06 11.46
C GLN A 65 12.58 6.94 11.88
N ILE A 66 13.39 6.46 10.94
CA ILE A 66 14.37 5.41 11.18
C ILE A 66 15.76 6.02 11.03
N ASP A 67 16.42 6.24 12.16
CA ASP A 67 17.78 6.74 12.14
C ASP A 67 18.77 5.55 12.10
N PRO A 68 19.69 5.52 11.12
CA PRO A 68 20.76 4.54 11.10
C PRO A 68 21.65 4.74 12.32
N GLU A 69 21.95 3.66 13.01
CA GLU A 69 22.88 3.66 14.12
C GLU A 69 24.27 3.95 13.58
N ASN A 70 24.87 5.07 13.98
CA ASN A 70 26.27 5.36 13.69
C ASN A 70 27.14 4.33 14.40
N GLN A 71 27.52 3.28 13.67
CA GLN A 71 28.47 2.28 14.15
C GLN A 71 29.85 2.91 14.24
N GLY A 72 30.15 3.44 15.43
CA GLY A 72 31.51 3.69 15.85
C GLY A 72 32.14 5.00 15.41
N VAL A 73 32.62 5.70 16.42
CA VAL A 73 33.43 6.94 16.39
C VAL A 73 34.75 6.80 15.60
N LEU A 74 35.04 5.63 15.02
CA LEU A 74 36.32 5.30 14.41
C LEU A 74 36.28 4.93 12.90
N ASN A 75 35.13 5.05 12.24
CA ASN A 75 35.10 4.79 10.79
C ASN A 75 35.53 6.01 9.99
N LEU A 76 36.83 6.14 9.77
CA LEU A 76 37.46 7.12 8.86
C LEU A 76 37.09 6.92 7.38
N ASN A 77 36.30 5.91 7.03
CA ASN A 77 35.83 5.62 5.68
C ASN A 77 34.45 6.23 5.36
N SER A 78 34.21 7.45 5.83
CA SER A 78 32.93 8.14 5.63
C SER A 78 32.55 8.46 4.17
N LEU A 79 33.41 8.18 3.20
CA LEU A 79 33.13 8.42 1.78
C LEU A 79 32.37 7.27 1.08
N ALA A 80 32.21 6.11 1.74
CA ALA A 80 31.41 4.97 1.23
C ALA A 80 29.98 4.92 1.79
N LEU A 81 29.58 5.91 2.61
CA LEU A 81 28.40 5.83 3.48
C LEU A 81 27.04 5.95 2.76
N GLY A 82 26.99 6.49 1.55
CA GLY A 82 25.71 6.68 0.84
C GLY A 82 24.96 5.38 0.53
N ASN A 83 25.67 4.30 0.22
CA ASN A 83 25.06 3.00 -0.09
C ASN A 83 24.72 2.19 1.17
N GLN A 84 25.44 2.41 2.26
CA GLN A 84 25.25 1.68 3.52
C GLN A 84 23.98 2.11 4.25
N ASP A 85 23.67 3.41 4.23
CA ASP A 85 22.42 3.95 4.78
C ASP A 85 21.19 3.42 4.05
N GLN A 86 21.24 3.31 2.72
CA GLN A 86 20.12 2.77 1.94
C GLN A 86 19.88 1.28 2.21
N ASN A 87 20.93 0.49 2.33
CA ASN A 87 20.82 -0.94 2.65
C ASN A 87 20.24 -1.15 4.05
N TYR A 88 20.66 -0.33 5.03
CA TYR A 88 20.12 -0.36 6.38
C TYR A 88 18.62 -0.05 6.40
N LEU A 89 18.22 1.05 5.74
CA LEU A 89 16.82 1.43 5.65
C LEU A 89 15.97 0.35 4.97
N THR A 90 16.46 -0.22 3.88
CA THR A 90 15.78 -1.31 3.18
C THR A 90 15.57 -2.53 4.09
N THR A 91 16.58 -2.86 4.91
CA THR A 91 16.49 -3.95 5.88
C THR A 91 15.43 -3.64 6.94
N GLN A 92 15.39 -2.41 7.46
CA GLN A 92 14.38 -1.99 8.44
C GLN A 92 12.96 -2.00 7.86
N TYR A 93 12.78 -1.65 6.59
CA TYR A 93 11.48 -1.76 5.93
C TYR A 93 11.01 -3.22 5.82
N ARG A 94 11.92 -4.15 5.49
CA ARG A 94 11.61 -5.58 5.47
C ARG A 94 11.29 -6.13 6.86
N ASN A 95 11.94 -5.61 7.89
CA ASN A 95 11.61 -5.97 9.27
C ASN A 95 10.20 -5.53 9.67
N LEU A 96 9.77 -4.33 9.22
CA LEU A 96 8.39 -3.86 9.40
C LEU A 96 7.36 -4.74 8.68
N GLU A 97 7.72 -5.34 7.53
CA GLU A 97 6.86 -6.26 6.77
C GLU A 97 6.97 -7.71 7.25
N SER A 98 7.81 -7.98 8.25
CA SER A 98 8.09 -9.34 8.66
C SER A 98 6.85 -10.05 9.23
N ARG A 99 6.68 -11.32 8.84
CA ARG A 99 5.59 -12.16 9.33
C ARG A 99 5.58 -12.27 10.85
N SER A 100 6.75 -12.30 11.48
CA SER A 100 6.88 -12.39 12.94
C SER A 100 6.33 -11.15 13.65
N LEU A 101 6.54 -9.95 13.07
CA LEU A 101 5.98 -8.71 13.60
C LEU A 101 4.45 -8.70 13.46
N MET A 102 3.95 -9.13 12.31
CA MET A 102 2.50 -9.21 12.07
C MET A 102 1.81 -10.18 13.02
N LEU A 103 2.42 -11.34 13.29
CA LEU A 103 1.89 -12.29 14.27
C LEU A 103 1.82 -11.69 15.68
N GLU A 104 2.83 -10.93 16.10
CA GLU A 104 2.83 -10.29 17.40
C GLU A 104 1.76 -9.19 17.50
N VAL A 105 1.60 -8.36 16.46
CA VAL A 105 0.54 -7.36 16.38
C VAL A 105 -0.84 -8.02 16.47
N MET A 106 -1.04 -9.10 15.73
CA MET A 106 -2.30 -9.87 15.78
C MET A 106 -2.59 -10.42 17.17
N SER A 107 -1.58 -10.97 17.85
CA SER A 107 -1.74 -11.54 19.20
C SER A 107 -2.04 -10.46 20.23
N ARG A 108 -1.37 -9.30 20.16
CA ARG A 108 -1.62 -8.17 21.08
C ARG A 108 -3.00 -7.58 20.94
N LEU A 109 -3.50 -7.45 19.71
CA LEU A 109 -4.80 -6.89 19.42
C LEU A 109 -5.93 -7.94 19.41
N LYS A 110 -5.60 -9.22 19.57
CA LYS A 110 -6.54 -10.35 19.45
C LYS A 110 -7.40 -10.30 18.19
N LEU A 111 -6.79 -9.85 17.07
CA LEU A 111 -7.49 -9.66 15.79
C LEU A 111 -8.10 -10.95 15.24
N ASP A 112 -7.55 -12.07 15.62
CA ASP A 112 -8.05 -13.39 15.24
C ASP A 112 -9.37 -13.77 15.91
N THR A 113 -9.74 -13.09 17.00
CA THR A 113 -10.97 -13.34 17.77
C THR A 113 -11.95 -12.19 17.64
N ASP A 114 -11.47 -10.95 17.68
CA ASP A 114 -12.31 -9.75 17.81
C ASP A 114 -12.74 -9.19 16.45
N ASP A 115 -12.05 -9.55 15.36
CA ASP A 115 -12.39 -9.07 14.02
C ASP A 115 -12.79 -10.22 13.10
N GLU A 116 -14.07 -10.22 12.69
CA GLU A 116 -14.63 -11.24 11.81
C GLU A 116 -13.89 -11.40 10.48
N ARG A 117 -13.28 -10.33 9.98
CA ARG A 117 -12.56 -10.35 8.71
C ARG A 117 -11.31 -11.21 8.79
N TYR A 118 -10.57 -11.09 9.88
CA TYR A 118 -9.36 -11.86 10.10
C TYR A 118 -9.67 -13.24 10.68
N ALA A 119 -10.73 -13.36 11.50
CA ALA A 119 -11.19 -14.63 12.05
C ALA A 119 -11.58 -15.67 10.97
N LYS A 120 -12.23 -15.20 9.89
CA LYS A 120 -12.69 -16.04 8.77
C LYS A 120 -11.63 -16.29 7.69
N ALA A 121 -10.48 -15.62 7.76
CA ALA A 121 -9.44 -15.77 6.75
C ALA A 121 -8.68 -17.10 6.89
N ILE A 122 -8.41 -17.77 5.76
CA ILE A 122 -7.63 -19.01 5.71
C ILE A 122 -6.19 -18.78 6.19
N ASP A 123 -5.56 -17.71 5.72
CA ASP A 123 -4.27 -17.22 6.23
C ASP A 123 -4.47 -15.81 6.79
N LYS A 124 -4.66 -15.76 8.09
CA LYS A 124 -4.92 -14.54 8.84
C LYS A 124 -3.78 -13.53 8.69
N VAL A 125 -2.54 -14.00 8.78
CA VAL A 125 -1.35 -13.14 8.70
C VAL A 125 -1.23 -12.51 7.33
N THR A 126 -1.41 -13.28 6.26
CA THR A 126 -1.35 -12.76 4.89
C THR A 126 -2.46 -11.73 4.65
N THR A 127 -3.64 -11.91 5.26
CA THR A 127 -4.73 -10.94 5.12
C THR A 127 -4.39 -9.62 5.82
N VAL A 128 -3.87 -9.67 7.05
CA VAL A 128 -3.39 -8.47 7.76
C VAL A 128 -2.26 -7.78 7.00
N THR A 129 -1.31 -8.54 6.47
CA THR A 129 -0.19 -7.99 5.69
C THR A 129 -0.67 -7.28 4.41
N LYS A 130 -1.71 -7.78 3.75
CA LYS A 130 -2.29 -7.10 2.57
C LYS A 130 -2.96 -5.76 2.92
N ASP A 131 -3.52 -5.66 4.10
CA ASP A 131 -4.16 -4.43 4.59
C ASP A 131 -3.16 -3.38 5.08
N ILE A 132 -1.90 -3.78 5.29
CA ILE A 132 -0.80 -2.92 5.72
C ILE A 132 0.13 -2.66 4.54
N LYS A 133 0.38 -1.39 4.25
CA LYS A 133 1.32 -0.96 3.20
C LYS A 133 2.39 -0.06 3.80
N ILE A 134 3.64 -0.43 3.61
CA ILE A 134 4.79 0.34 4.06
C ILE A 134 5.35 1.12 2.87
N VAL A 135 5.37 2.44 2.99
CA VAL A 135 5.77 3.34 1.92
C VAL A 135 6.94 4.20 2.38
N PRO A 136 8.16 3.91 1.92
CA PRO A 136 9.30 4.77 2.21
C PRO A 136 9.18 6.11 1.50
N ILE A 137 9.44 7.21 2.21
CA ILE A 137 9.48 8.55 1.64
C ILE A 137 10.87 8.78 1.04
N ARG A 138 10.93 8.97 -0.28
CA ARG A 138 12.20 9.17 -0.99
C ARG A 138 12.99 10.35 -0.43
N LEU A 139 14.31 10.20 -0.40
CA LEU A 139 15.26 11.19 0.09
C LEU A 139 15.03 11.61 1.56
N SER A 140 14.37 10.77 2.33
CA SER A 140 14.16 10.98 3.76
C SER A 140 14.37 9.68 4.53
N ARG A 141 14.51 9.80 5.86
CA ARG A 141 14.54 8.65 6.78
C ARG A 141 13.16 8.32 7.33
N LEU A 142 12.13 8.84 6.67
CA LEU A 142 10.75 8.63 7.07
C LEU A 142 10.12 7.47 6.30
N VAL A 143 9.34 6.71 7.02
CA VAL A 143 8.48 5.66 6.45
C VAL A 143 7.04 5.90 6.87
N GLU A 144 6.12 5.76 5.93
CA GLU A 144 4.69 5.77 6.20
C GLU A 144 4.18 4.33 6.29
N VAL A 145 3.51 4.03 7.38
CA VAL A 145 2.74 2.81 7.57
C VAL A 145 1.28 3.15 7.30
N GLN A 146 0.73 2.62 6.23
CA GLN A 146 -0.65 2.82 5.83
C GLN A 146 -1.43 1.55 6.13
N VAL A 147 -2.45 1.63 6.98
CA VAL A 147 -3.34 0.53 7.33
C VAL A 147 -4.73 0.82 6.79
N THR A 148 -5.28 -0.12 6.02
CA THR A 148 -6.60 0.02 5.43
C THR A 148 -7.57 -0.96 6.07
N HIS A 149 -8.67 -0.46 6.66
CA HIS A 149 -9.66 -1.28 7.35
C HIS A 149 -11.08 -0.71 7.23
N PRO A 150 -12.14 -1.53 7.22
CA PRO A 150 -13.52 -1.03 7.20
C PRO A 150 -13.90 -0.18 8.41
N LYS A 151 -13.26 -0.41 9.55
CA LYS A 151 -13.44 0.37 10.77
C LYS A 151 -12.23 1.26 10.98
N GLY A 152 -12.41 2.60 10.97
CA GLY A 152 -11.31 3.56 11.11
C GLY A 152 -10.55 3.43 12.43
N GLU A 153 -11.25 3.15 13.53
CA GLU A 153 -10.65 2.93 14.85
C GLU A 153 -9.72 1.71 14.86
N GLN A 154 -10.12 0.62 14.21
CA GLN A 154 -9.28 -0.57 14.09
C GLN A 154 -8.05 -0.31 13.22
N ALA A 155 -8.20 0.43 12.12
CA ALA A 155 -7.07 0.83 11.29
C ALA A 155 -6.01 1.59 12.11
N GLN A 156 -6.46 2.54 12.95
CA GLN A 156 -5.58 3.29 13.82
C GLN A 156 -4.91 2.40 14.87
N ARG A 157 -5.68 1.56 15.57
CA ARG A 157 -5.14 0.64 16.60
C ARG A 157 -4.09 -0.30 16.02
N ILE A 158 -4.32 -0.83 14.81
CA ILE A 158 -3.35 -1.70 14.13
C ILE A 158 -2.07 -0.92 13.81
N ALA A 159 -2.17 0.30 13.28
CA ALA A 159 -1.03 1.13 12.95
C ALA A 159 -0.20 1.48 14.21
N ASP A 160 -0.86 1.93 15.28
CA ASP A 160 -0.20 2.31 16.54
C ASP A 160 0.47 1.11 17.21
N THR A 161 -0.22 -0.05 17.24
CA THR A 161 0.36 -1.27 17.84
C THR A 161 1.54 -1.78 17.03
N LEU A 162 1.46 -1.74 15.70
CA LEU A 162 2.57 -2.15 14.83
C LEU A 162 3.82 -1.31 15.09
N LEU A 163 3.67 0.01 15.19
CA LEU A 163 4.78 0.90 15.51
C LEU A 163 5.32 0.66 16.91
N SER A 164 4.45 0.46 17.91
CA SER A 164 4.86 0.19 19.28
C SER A 164 5.67 -1.09 19.39
N VAL A 165 5.21 -2.18 18.77
CA VAL A 165 5.92 -3.48 18.77
C VAL A 165 7.25 -3.37 18.03
N PHE A 166 7.28 -2.66 16.91
CA PHE A 166 8.53 -2.43 16.17
C PHE A 166 9.55 -1.66 16.98
N LEU A 167 9.14 -0.57 17.65
CA LEU A 167 10.02 0.23 18.50
C LEU A 167 10.53 -0.57 19.70
N GLU A 168 9.67 -1.36 20.35
CA GLU A 168 10.05 -2.22 21.46
C GLU A 168 11.11 -3.24 21.05
N ARG A 169 10.92 -3.94 19.92
CA ARG A 169 11.92 -4.87 19.37
C ARG A 169 13.25 -4.17 19.06
N ASN A 170 13.21 -3.01 18.43
CA ASN A 170 14.41 -2.26 18.10
C ASN A 170 15.17 -1.83 19.38
N LEU A 171 14.46 -1.43 20.42
CA LEU A 171 15.06 -1.09 21.71
C LEU A 171 15.69 -2.31 22.38
N ASP A 172 15.03 -3.45 22.35
CA ASP A 172 15.56 -4.68 22.93
C ASP A 172 16.78 -5.20 22.18
N ASP A 173 16.77 -5.15 20.85
CA ASP A 173 17.93 -5.48 20.02
C ASP A 173 19.14 -4.57 20.32
N LYS A 174 18.89 -3.27 20.49
CA LYS A 174 19.94 -2.31 20.87
C LYS A 174 20.50 -2.59 22.26
N LYS A 175 19.64 -2.88 23.23
CA LYS A 175 20.08 -3.26 24.60
C LYS A 175 20.93 -4.52 24.57
N GLN A 176 20.51 -5.55 23.84
CA GLN A 176 21.26 -6.80 23.73
C GLN A 176 22.63 -6.59 23.09
N LYS A 177 22.72 -5.81 22.00
CA LYS A 177 23.99 -5.46 21.35
C LYS A 177 24.91 -4.69 22.28
N ALA A 178 24.37 -3.71 23.02
CA ALA A 178 25.14 -2.95 24.00
C ALA A 178 25.70 -3.85 25.11
N LEU A 179 24.88 -4.76 25.65
CA LEU A 179 25.31 -5.71 26.68
C LEU A 179 26.38 -6.69 26.16
N GLN A 180 26.26 -7.15 24.92
CA GLN A 180 27.27 -8.00 24.29
C GLN A 180 28.58 -7.25 24.09
N GLY A 181 28.51 -6.01 23.59
CA GLY A 181 29.68 -5.15 23.43
C GLY A 181 30.39 -4.91 24.76
N PHE A 182 29.65 -4.63 25.84
CA PHE A 182 30.21 -4.47 27.17
C PHE A 182 30.93 -5.73 27.67
N LYS A 183 30.33 -6.92 27.48
CA LYS A 183 30.97 -8.19 27.85
C LYS A 183 32.25 -8.45 27.09
N ILE A 184 32.31 -8.14 25.79
CA ILE A 184 33.53 -8.31 25.00
C ILE A 184 34.64 -7.39 25.53
N LEU A 185 34.33 -6.11 25.76
CA LEU A 185 35.29 -5.15 26.29
C LEU A 185 35.81 -5.56 27.70
N GLU A 186 34.93 -6.08 28.55
CA GLU A 186 35.32 -6.59 29.85
C GLU A 186 36.27 -7.80 29.73
N GLN A 187 36.02 -8.71 28.79
CA GLN A 187 36.90 -9.85 28.53
C GLN A 187 38.27 -9.41 27.98
N GLU A 188 38.26 -8.45 27.04
CA GLU A 188 39.51 -7.90 26.48
C GLU A 188 40.33 -7.17 27.59
N ALA A 189 39.67 -6.39 28.44
CA ALA A 189 40.34 -5.72 29.58
C ALA A 189 40.99 -6.73 30.50
N LYS A 190 40.24 -7.78 30.91
CA LYS A 190 40.79 -8.86 31.74
C LYS A 190 41.94 -9.61 31.08
N GLY A 191 41.85 -9.88 29.77
CA GLY A 191 42.91 -10.50 28.97
C GLY A 191 44.19 -9.65 28.96
N LYS A 192 44.05 -8.34 28.80
CA LYS A 192 45.18 -7.41 28.83
C LYS A 192 45.81 -7.27 30.23
N GLU A 193 45.01 -7.31 31.31
CA GLU A 193 45.52 -7.34 32.65
C GLU A 193 46.37 -8.59 32.92
N VAL A 194 45.93 -9.77 32.46
CA VAL A 194 46.69 -11.02 32.59
C VAL A 194 47.99 -10.96 31.80
N GLU A 195 47.93 -10.47 30.55
CA GLU A 195 49.13 -10.32 29.70
C GLU A 195 50.17 -9.37 30.33
N LEU A 196 49.70 -8.29 30.95
CA LEU A 196 50.57 -7.36 31.66
C LEU A 196 51.17 -7.98 32.96
N ALA A 197 50.41 -8.84 33.66
CA ALA A 197 50.89 -9.54 34.87
C ALA A 197 51.93 -10.62 34.52
N GLU A 198 51.90 -11.23 33.35
CA GLU A 198 52.88 -12.20 32.87
C GLU A 198 54.21 -11.54 32.42
N LEU A 199 54.19 -10.25 32.10
CA LEU A 199 55.38 -9.50 31.62
C LEU A 199 56.15 -8.80 32.74
N GLN A 200 55.69 -8.86 34.01
CA GLN A 200 56.34 -8.34 35.19
C GLN A 200 57.03 -9.46 35.98
#